data_57eab38e3fd29686b3bbe576d74d3058
#
_entry.id   57eab38e3fd29686b3bbe576d74d3058
#
_cell.length_a   1.000
_cell.length_b   1.000
_cell.length_c   1.000
_cell.angle_alpha   90.00
_cell.angle_beta   90.00
_cell.angle_gamma   90.00
#
_symmetry.space_group_name_H-M   'P 1'
#
loop_
_entity.id
_entity.type
_entity.pdbx_description
1 polymer ?
#
loop_
_entity_poly.entity_id
_entity_poly.type
_entity_poly.pdbx_seq_one_letter_code
_entity_poly.pdbx_strand_id
1 'polypeptide(L)'
;MGLLFTKLEELWASFQRDSCILILGLDNAGKTAVLYALKLEEPVEYTIPTLGFNLEEIKMGNVNIKMWDIGGQTKFRELWPHYFEQASGIAFVVDSNDIDRLELARDELHALVANKELAGKPFLVLGNKQDLPQAVGRDQLIHTLGFDSKLTMAYHCMLRSQELKAENWL
;
A
#
# COMPACT_ATOMS: atom_id res chain seq x y z
N MET A 1 7.18 -10.20 13.51
CA MET A 1 5.76 -10.01 13.20
C MET A 1 5.08 -8.85 13.91
N GLY A 2 5.31 -8.62 15.18
CA GLY A 2 4.69 -7.52 15.92
C GLY A 2 4.80 -6.13 15.27
N LEU A 3 5.90 -5.81 14.60
CA LEU A 3 6.17 -4.48 14.06
C LEU A 3 5.25 -4.05 12.89
N LEU A 4 4.81 -4.98 12.04
CA LEU A 4 3.91 -4.67 10.93
C LEU A 4 2.50 -4.40 11.42
N PHE A 5 2.00 -5.31 12.25
CA PHE A 5 0.69 -5.19 12.88
C PHE A 5 0.62 -3.95 13.76
N THR A 6 1.62 -3.73 14.62
CA THR A 6 1.67 -2.56 15.50
C THR A 6 1.64 -1.25 14.71
N LYS A 7 2.37 -1.16 13.59
CA LYS A 7 2.36 0.05 12.74
C LYS A 7 1.09 0.22 11.92
N LEU A 8 0.50 -0.87 11.45
CA LEU A 8 -0.84 -0.84 10.85
C LEU A 8 -1.89 -0.48 11.91
N GLU A 9 -1.81 -1.05 13.12
CA GLU A 9 -2.69 -0.72 14.23
C GLU A 9 -2.51 0.72 14.71
N GLU A 10 -1.28 1.25 14.77
CA GLU A 10 -1.01 2.66 15.08
C GLU A 10 -1.58 3.60 14.02
N LEU A 11 -1.39 3.26 12.74
CA LEU A 11 -2.00 3.99 11.63
C LEU A 11 -3.53 3.93 11.75
N TRP A 12 -4.08 2.76 12.07
CA TRP A 12 -5.51 2.53 12.14
C TRP A 12 -6.15 3.05 13.41
N ALA A 13 -5.43 3.12 14.52
CA ALA A 13 -5.88 3.82 15.73
C ALA A 13 -6.13 5.32 15.47
N SER A 14 -5.52 5.89 14.43
CA SER A 14 -5.78 7.27 14.00
C SER A 14 -7.04 7.42 13.13
N PHE A 15 -7.60 6.30 12.62
CA PHE A 15 -8.80 6.31 11.79
C PHE A 15 -10.09 6.30 12.63
N GLN A 16 -11.09 7.03 12.15
CA GLN A 16 -12.44 7.02 12.70
C GLN A 16 -13.19 5.76 12.24
N ARG A 17 -14.37 5.50 12.82
CA ARG A 17 -15.16 4.28 12.61
C ARG A 17 -15.39 3.88 11.14
N ASP A 18 -15.46 4.84 10.23
CA ASP A 18 -15.63 4.60 8.79
C ASP A 18 -14.51 5.33 8.05
N SER A 19 -13.47 4.59 7.70
CA SER A 19 -12.30 5.13 7.00
C SER A 19 -12.19 4.54 5.61
N CYS A 20 -11.72 5.35 4.67
CA CYS A 20 -11.49 4.98 3.28
C CYS A 20 -10.00 4.99 2.97
N ILE A 21 -9.44 3.83 2.66
CA ILE A 21 -8.04 3.69 2.27
C ILE A 21 -7.94 3.45 0.77
N LEU A 22 -7.14 4.26 0.09
CA LEU A 22 -6.80 3.99 -1.31
C LEU A 22 -5.53 3.15 -1.38
N ILE A 23 -5.61 2.01 -2.08
CA ILE A 23 -4.44 1.18 -2.39
C ILE A 23 -3.96 1.55 -3.77
N LEU A 24 -2.84 2.23 -3.84
CA LEU A 24 -2.23 2.76 -5.06
C LEU A 24 -0.85 2.14 -5.30
N GLY A 25 -0.30 2.34 -6.48
CA GLY A 25 1.00 1.83 -6.90
C GLY A 25 0.96 1.33 -8.34
N LEU A 26 2.11 1.02 -8.91
CA LEU A 26 2.22 0.57 -10.30
C LEU A 26 1.46 -0.75 -10.52
N ASP A 27 1.21 -1.07 -11.78
CA ASP A 27 0.71 -2.40 -12.13
C ASP A 27 1.70 -3.49 -11.71
N ASN A 28 1.15 -4.65 -11.39
CA ASN A 28 1.92 -5.79 -10.89
C ASN A 28 2.63 -5.57 -9.52
N ALA A 29 2.42 -4.46 -8.83
CA ALA A 29 3.03 -4.24 -7.50
C ALA A 29 2.44 -5.15 -6.40
N GLY A 30 1.31 -5.83 -6.68
CA GLY A 30 0.65 -6.75 -5.75
C GLY A 30 -0.40 -6.10 -4.87
N LYS A 31 -0.97 -4.97 -5.28
CA LYS A 31 -2.03 -4.25 -4.54
C LYS A 31 -3.20 -5.14 -4.16
N THR A 32 -3.76 -5.83 -5.16
CA THR A 32 -4.87 -6.78 -4.96
C THR A 32 -4.50 -7.94 -4.03
N ALA A 33 -3.26 -8.43 -4.11
CA ALA A 33 -2.78 -9.47 -3.20
C ALA A 33 -2.73 -8.98 -1.74
N VAL A 34 -2.22 -7.76 -1.53
CA VAL A 34 -2.22 -7.10 -0.21
C VAL A 34 -3.65 -6.93 0.32
N LEU A 35 -4.57 -6.45 -0.53
CA LEU A 35 -5.97 -6.28 -0.15
C LEU A 35 -6.61 -7.58 0.32
N TYR A 36 -6.47 -8.65 -0.47
CA TYR A 36 -7.05 -9.94 -0.12
C TYR A 36 -6.34 -10.62 1.05
N ALA A 37 -5.03 -10.46 1.18
CA ALA A 37 -4.32 -10.95 2.36
C ALA A 37 -4.83 -10.30 3.66
N LEU A 38 -5.12 -9.01 3.63
CA LEU A 38 -5.73 -8.30 4.76
C LEU A 38 -7.17 -8.74 5.03
N LYS A 39 -7.95 -9.03 3.96
CA LYS A 39 -9.36 -9.42 4.08
C LYS A 39 -9.54 -10.85 4.55
N LEU A 40 -8.73 -11.78 4.03
CA LEU A 40 -8.86 -13.22 4.27
C LEU A 40 -7.97 -13.71 5.42
N GLU A 41 -7.07 -12.85 5.90
CA GLU A 41 -6.01 -13.23 6.86
C GLU A 41 -5.12 -14.37 6.35
N GLU A 42 -5.10 -14.57 5.00
CA GLU A 42 -4.36 -15.62 4.32
C GLU A 42 -3.58 -15.07 3.12
N PRO A 43 -2.42 -15.66 2.79
CA PRO A 43 -1.67 -15.28 1.59
C PRO A 43 -2.45 -15.62 0.32
N VAL A 44 -2.40 -14.71 -0.65
CA VAL A 44 -3.00 -14.91 -1.98
C VAL A 44 -1.90 -15.18 -2.99
N GLU A 45 -1.90 -16.39 -3.58
CA GLU A 45 -0.86 -16.79 -4.53
C GLU A 45 -1.00 -16.15 -5.92
N TYR A 46 -2.24 -15.94 -6.36
CA TYR A 46 -2.53 -15.42 -7.70
C TYR A 46 -3.60 -14.34 -7.67
N THR A 47 -3.34 -13.26 -8.39
CA THR A 47 -4.34 -12.21 -8.66
C THR A 47 -4.36 -11.88 -10.14
N ILE A 48 -5.54 -11.48 -10.63
CA ILE A 48 -5.71 -11.00 -12.01
C ILE A 48 -5.50 -9.47 -11.99
N PRO A 49 -4.85 -8.88 -13.01
CA PRO A 49 -4.72 -7.43 -13.11
C PRO A 49 -6.07 -6.72 -13.00
N THR A 50 -6.15 -5.75 -12.09
CA THR A 50 -7.39 -5.00 -11.86
C THR A 50 -7.70 -4.09 -13.03
N LEU A 51 -8.83 -4.33 -13.66
CA LEU A 51 -9.36 -3.48 -14.74
C LEU A 51 -10.30 -2.44 -14.12
N GLY A 52 -9.78 -1.22 -13.93
CA GLY A 52 -10.50 -0.14 -13.28
C GLY A 52 -10.25 -0.09 -11.78
N PHE A 53 -11.22 -0.46 -10.99
CA PHE A 53 -11.11 -0.46 -9.52
C PHE A 53 -11.86 -1.65 -8.92
N ASN A 54 -11.47 -2.01 -7.69
CA ASN A 54 -12.19 -2.94 -6.83
C ASN A 54 -12.41 -2.28 -5.45
N LEU A 55 -13.61 -2.37 -4.92
CA LEU A 55 -13.95 -1.88 -3.58
C LEU A 55 -14.20 -3.07 -2.66
N GLU A 56 -13.47 -3.13 -1.57
CA GLU A 56 -13.66 -4.13 -0.53
C GLU A 56 -13.88 -3.46 0.82
N GLU A 57 -14.74 -4.05 1.63
CA GLU A 57 -14.94 -3.63 3.00
C GLU A 57 -14.29 -4.66 3.95
N ILE A 58 -13.43 -4.16 4.82
CA ILE A 58 -12.72 -4.96 5.81
C ILE A 58 -13.09 -4.44 7.18
N LYS A 59 -13.50 -5.35 8.07
CA LYS A 59 -13.77 -5.02 9.46
C LYS A 59 -12.58 -5.39 10.32
N MET A 60 -11.96 -4.39 10.94
CA MET A 60 -10.85 -4.58 11.86
C MET A 60 -11.21 -4.04 13.24
N GLY A 61 -11.46 -4.97 14.17
CA GLY A 61 -11.97 -4.59 15.48
C GLY A 61 -13.28 -3.78 15.36
N ASN A 62 -13.27 -2.54 15.82
CA ASN A 62 -14.42 -1.63 15.78
C ASN A 62 -14.38 -0.64 14.59
N VAL A 63 -13.42 -0.79 13.67
CA VAL A 63 -13.24 0.10 12.53
C VAL A 63 -13.69 -0.62 11.26
N ASN A 64 -14.55 0.02 10.46
CA ASN A 64 -14.86 -0.43 9.12
C ASN A 64 -13.96 0.32 8.15
N ILE A 65 -13.20 -0.41 7.35
CA ILE A 65 -12.28 0.15 6.38
C ILE A 65 -12.78 -0.19 4.98
N LYS A 66 -13.05 0.86 4.21
CA LYS A 66 -13.27 0.72 2.77
C LYS A 66 -11.93 0.83 2.07
N MET A 67 -11.56 -0.21 1.33
CA MET A 67 -10.31 -0.24 0.59
C MET A 67 -10.60 -0.25 -0.90
N TRP A 68 -10.13 0.79 -1.58
CA TRP A 68 -10.20 0.89 -3.02
C TRP A 68 -8.88 0.42 -3.63
N ASP A 69 -8.90 -0.74 -4.25
CA ASP A 69 -7.79 -1.23 -5.08
C ASP A 69 -7.97 -0.69 -6.51
N ILE A 70 -7.19 0.29 -6.87
CA ILE A 70 -7.29 0.96 -8.17
C ILE A 70 -6.17 0.48 -9.08
N GLY A 71 -6.52 0.17 -10.33
CA GLY A 71 -5.57 -0.32 -11.33
C GLY A 71 -4.33 0.55 -11.47
N GLY A 72 -3.15 -0.07 -11.46
CA GLY A 72 -1.85 0.62 -11.53
C GLY A 72 -1.32 0.84 -12.95
N GLN A 73 -2.02 0.34 -13.99
CA GLN A 73 -1.67 0.63 -15.38
C GLN A 73 -1.82 2.11 -15.68
N THR A 74 -0.99 2.65 -16.57
CA THR A 74 -0.95 4.10 -16.90
C THR A 74 -2.34 4.68 -17.15
N LYS A 75 -3.17 4.02 -17.96
CA LYS A 75 -4.54 4.45 -18.27
C LYS A 75 -5.48 4.51 -17.07
N PHE A 76 -5.21 3.74 -16.00
CA PHE A 76 -6.03 3.73 -14.79
C PHE A 76 -5.51 4.69 -13.73
N ARG A 77 -4.24 5.10 -13.79
CA ARG A 77 -3.67 6.08 -12.87
C ARG A 77 -4.34 7.45 -13.03
N GLU A 78 -4.83 7.77 -14.22
CA GLU A 78 -5.63 8.98 -14.48
C GLU A 78 -6.96 9.01 -13.68
N LEU A 79 -7.43 7.85 -13.17
CA LEU A 79 -8.63 7.76 -12.34
C LEU A 79 -8.35 8.04 -10.85
N TRP A 80 -7.10 7.94 -10.39
CA TRP A 80 -6.76 8.09 -8.98
C TRP A 80 -7.30 9.39 -8.34
N PRO A 81 -7.20 10.55 -8.99
CA PRO A 81 -7.72 11.81 -8.43
C PRO A 81 -9.20 11.78 -8.08
N HIS A 82 -10.02 11.03 -8.79
CA HIS A 82 -11.46 10.95 -8.52
C HIS A 82 -11.80 10.37 -7.13
N TYR A 83 -10.83 9.70 -6.49
CA TYR A 83 -11.01 9.07 -5.19
C TYR A 83 -10.31 9.81 -4.06
N PHE A 84 -9.51 10.85 -4.35
CA PHE A 84 -8.69 11.53 -3.36
C PHE A 84 -9.52 12.21 -2.27
N GLU A 85 -10.62 12.85 -2.62
CA GLU A 85 -11.49 13.54 -1.65
C GLU A 85 -12.00 12.58 -0.57
N GLN A 86 -12.39 11.36 -0.96
CA GLN A 86 -12.94 10.35 -0.07
C GLN A 86 -11.88 9.65 0.80
N ALA A 87 -10.60 9.76 0.42
CA ALA A 87 -9.53 9.04 1.10
C ALA A 87 -9.33 9.57 2.52
N SER A 88 -9.25 8.65 3.47
CA SER A 88 -8.76 8.91 4.84
C SER A 88 -7.25 8.67 4.95
N GLY A 89 -6.68 7.88 4.04
CA GLY A 89 -5.26 7.57 3.95
C GLY A 89 -4.91 6.82 2.67
N ILE A 90 -3.63 6.71 2.39
CA ILE A 90 -3.08 6.08 1.19
C ILE A 90 -2.16 4.93 1.59
N ALA A 91 -2.37 3.74 1.00
CA ALA A 91 -1.43 2.64 1.01
C ALA A 91 -0.78 2.53 -0.37
N PHE A 92 0.49 2.92 -0.49
CA PHE A 92 1.23 2.86 -1.74
C PHE A 92 2.09 1.61 -1.80
N VAL A 93 1.78 0.70 -2.72
CA VAL A 93 2.44 -0.60 -2.85
C VAL A 93 3.50 -0.53 -3.94
N VAL A 94 4.73 -0.94 -3.58
CA VAL A 94 5.90 -0.97 -4.46
C VAL A 94 6.37 -2.40 -4.63
N ASP A 95 6.60 -2.83 -5.86
CA ASP A 95 7.29 -4.08 -6.17
C ASP A 95 8.79 -3.89 -5.92
N SER A 96 9.30 -4.47 -4.84
CA SER A 96 10.72 -4.33 -4.48
C SER A 96 11.66 -5.10 -5.41
N ASN A 97 11.13 -6.00 -6.23
CA ASN A 97 11.90 -6.78 -7.19
C ASN A 97 11.94 -6.14 -8.59
N ASP A 98 11.13 -5.14 -8.84
CA ASP A 98 11.05 -4.44 -10.12
C ASP A 98 11.95 -3.21 -10.13
N ILE A 99 13.26 -3.47 -10.14
CA ILE A 99 14.30 -2.46 -9.99
C ILE A 99 14.19 -1.40 -11.09
N ASP A 100 13.87 -1.83 -12.32
CA ASP A 100 13.79 -0.95 -13.50
C ASP A 100 12.69 0.12 -13.37
N ARG A 101 11.64 -0.14 -12.58
CA ARG A 101 10.53 0.78 -12.40
C ARG A 101 10.48 1.44 -11.01
N LEU A 102 11.49 1.27 -10.16
CA LEU A 102 11.52 1.94 -8.86
C LEU A 102 11.54 3.47 -8.98
N GLU A 103 12.22 4.02 -9.98
CA GLU A 103 12.20 5.48 -10.22
C GLU A 103 10.80 5.96 -10.64
N LEU A 104 10.11 5.20 -11.50
CA LEU A 104 8.73 5.51 -11.86
C LEU A 104 7.80 5.44 -10.62
N ALA A 105 7.98 4.43 -9.76
CA ALA A 105 7.22 4.31 -8.53
C ALA A 105 7.48 5.49 -7.58
N ARG A 106 8.73 5.96 -7.48
CA ARG A 106 9.11 7.17 -6.75
C ARG A 106 8.37 8.40 -7.27
N ASP A 107 8.42 8.60 -8.58
CA ASP A 107 7.83 9.79 -9.19
C ASP A 107 6.32 9.84 -8.99
N GLU A 108 5.62 8.71 -9.11
CA GLU A 108 4.19 8.60 -8.79
C GLU A 108 3.90 8.85 -7.30
N LEU A 109 4.70 8.28 -6.39
CA LEU A 109 4.57 8.52 -4.96
C LEU A 109 4.74 9.99 -4.62
N HIS A 110 5.76 10.64 -5.16
CA HIS A 110 6.03 12.06 -4.92
C HIS A 110 4.92 12.95 -5.51
N ALA A 111 4.36 12.59 -6.67
CA ALA A 111 3.21 13.30 -7.23
C ALA A 111 1.98 13.21 -6.31
N LEU A 112 1.73 12.04 -5.69
CA LEU A 112 0.66 11.87 -4.72
C LEU A 112 0.89 12.70 -3.46
N VAL A 113 2.10 12.67 -2.89
CA VAL A 113 2.46 13.43 -1.68
C VAL A 113 2.38 14.94 -1.90
N ALA A 114 2.69 15.41 -3.12
CA ALA A 114 2.58 16.81 -3.49
C ALA A 114 1.15 17.26 -3.79
N ASN A 115 0.20 16.32 -3.90
CA ASN A 115 -1.17 16.64 -4.26
C ASN A 115 -1.91 17.31 -3.09
N LYS A 116 -2.56 18.45 -3.36
CA LYS A 116 -3.24 19.25 -2.34
C LYS A 116 -4.45 18.55 -1.71
N GLU A 117 -5.14 17.69 -2.46
CA GLU A 117 -6.30 16.94 -1.97
C GLU A 117 -5.91 15.84 -0.98
N LEU A 118 -4.64 15.42 -1.03
CA LEU A 118 -4.06 14.43 -0.12
C LEU A 118 -3.27 15.08 1.02
N ALA A 119 -3.18 16.40 1.07
CA ALA A 119 -2.44 17.11 2.11
C ALA A 119 -2.95 16.76 3.51
N GLY A 120 -2.03 16.37 4.39
CA GLY A 120 -2.34 15.97 5.77
C GLY A 120 -2.92 14.56 5.93
N LYS A 121 -3.20 13.84 4.86
CA LYS A 121 -3.61 12.44 4.93
C LYS A 121 -2.39 11.54 5.16
N PRO A 122 -2.49 10.48 5.98
CA PRO A 122 -1.39 9.57 6.22
C PRO A 122 -1.08 8.71 4.98
N PHE A 123 0.21 8.47 4.76
CA PHE A 123 0.72 7.58 3.73
C PHE A 123 1.42 6.39 4.36
N LEU A 124 1.07 5.18 3.90
CA LEU A 124 1.78 3.94 4.18
C LEU A 124 2.42 3.45 2.89
N VAL A 125 3.74 3.28 2.89
CA VAL A 125 4.44 2.67 1.75
C VAL A 125 4.79 1.23 2.08
N LEU A 126 4.36 0.32 1.23
CA LEU A 126 4.55 -1.12 1.37
C LEU A 126 5.54 -1.63 0.32
N GLY A 127 6.75 -2.00 0.75
CA GLY A 127 7.71 -2.71 -0.09
C GLY A 127 7.35 -4.19 -0.19
N ASN A 128 6.64 -4.55 -1.25
CA ASN A 128 6.13 -5.90 -1.49
C ASN A 128 7.14 -6.78 -2.23
N LYS A 129 6.86 -8.09 -2.29
CA LYS A 129 7.66 -9.14 -2.96
C LYS A 129 9.08 -9.30 -2.43
N GLN A 130 9.25 -9.12 -1.14
CA GLN A 130 10.55 -9.25 -0.44
C GLN A 130 11.10 -10.68 -0.42
N ASP A 131 10.28 -11.66 -0.78
CA ASP A 131 10.64 -13.07 -0.95
C ASP A 131 11.40 -13.36 -2.26
N LEU A 132 11.36 -12.43 -3.20
CA LEU A 132 12.03 -12.61 -4.49
C LEU A 132 13.53 -12.28 -4.38
N PRO A 133 14.40 -13.03 -5.10
CA PRO A 133 15.86 -12.98 -4.89
C PRO A 133 16.51 -11.65 -5.27
N GLN A 134 15.88 -10.86 -6.15
CA GLN A 134 16.38 -9.55 -6.58
C GLN A 134 15.70 -8.39 -5.87
N ALA A 135 14.81 -8.66 -4.89
CA ALA A 135 14.14 -7.60 -4.16
C ALA A 135 15.13 -6.71 -3.41
N VAL A 136 15.03 -5.42 -3.63
CA VAL A 136 15.83 -4.44 -2.89
C VAL A 136 15.39 -4.40 -1.44
N GLY A 137 16.37 -4.36 -0.53
CA GLY A 137 16.10 -4.28 0.90
C GLY A 137 15.53 -2.93 1.31
N ARG A 138 15.02 -2.87 2.55
CA ARG A 138 14.35 -1.70 3.13
C ARG A 138 15.14 -0.40 2.96
N ASP A 139 16.41 -0.41 3.34
CA ASP A 139 17.21 0.84 3.37
C ASP A 139 17.48 1.34 1.94
N GLN A 140 17.70 0.42 1.01
CA GLN A 140 17.84 0.76 -0.40
C GLN A 140 16.52 1.28 -0.99
N LEU A 141 15.39 0.68 -0.61
CA LEU A 141 14.06 1.14 -1.06
C LEU A 141 13.77 2.55 -0.56
N ILE A 142 14.04 2.82 0.73
CA ILE A 142 13.91 4.16 1.32
C ILE A 142 14.75 5.19 0.55
N HIS A 143 16.01 4.85 0.28
CA HIS A 143 16.91 5.73 -0.47
C HIS A 143 16.43 5.97 -1.90
N THR A 144 16.04 4.91 -2.61
CA THR A 144 15.60 4.99 -4.02
C THR A 144 14.27 5.76 -4.15
N LEU A 145 13.35 5.56 -3.23
CA LEU A 145 12.06 6.28 -3.21
C LEU A 145 12.21 7.72 -2.70
N GLY A 146 13.39 8.12 -2.22
CA GLY A 146 13.66 9.50 -1.80
C GLY A 146 12.82 9.92 -0.60
N PHE A 147 12.73 9.06 0.43
CA PHE A 147 12.08 9.43 1.68
C PHE A 147 12.87 10.54 2.36
N ASP A 148 12.34 11.75 2.30
CA ASP A 148 12.85 12.91 3.03
C ASP A 148 12.05 13.14 4.33
N SER A 149 12.40 14.19 5.07
CA SER A 149 11.72 14.57 6.31
C SER A 149 10.22 14.87 6.15
N LYS A 150 9.74 15.16 4.93
CA LYS A 150 8.30 15.38 4.63
C LYS A 150 7.55 14.07 4.47
N LEU A 151 8.23 13.04 3.98
CA LEU A 151 7.73 11.66 3.91
C LEU A 151 7.94 10.88 5.21
N THR A 152 8.59 11.46 6.23
CA THR A 152 8.78 10.81 7.54
C THR A 152 7.46 10.60 8.30
N MET A 153 6.39 11.24 7.88
CA MET A 153 5.03 10.91 8.30
C MET A 153 4.41 9.73 7.51
N ALA A 154 5.09 9.26 6.45
CA ALA A 154 4.71 8.09 5.71
C ALA A 154 5.26 6.84 6.40
N TYR A 155 4.38 6.03 6.95
CA TYR A 155 4.73 4.72 7.48
C TYR A 155 5.17 3.84 6.31
N HIS A 156 6.34 3.21 6.43
CA HIS A 156 6.79 2.23 5.45
C HIS A 156 6.84 0.86 6.13
N CYS A 157 6.39 -0.13 5.41
CA CYS A 157 6.41 -1.51 5.84
C CYS A 157 6.90 -2.42 4.70
N MET A 158 7.59 -3.47 5.05
CA MET A 158 7.99 -4.52 4.13
C MET A 158 7.18 -5.77 4.43
N LEU A 159 6.43 -6.24 3.46
CA LEU A 159 5.74 -7.52 3.50
C LEU A 159 6.62 -8.57 2.84
N ARG A 160 6.88 -9.67 3.55
CA ARG A 160 7.33 -10.90 2.91
C ARG A 160 6.10 -11.76 2.65
N SER A 161 6.00 -12.33 1.45
CA SER A 161 4.89 -13.24 1.11
C SER A 161 4.80 -14.44 2.06
N GLN A 162 5.95 -14.85 2.67
CA GLN A 162 5.98 -15.91 3.69
C GLN A 162 5.54 -15.44 5.08
N GLU A 163 5.58 -14.15 5.37
CA GLU A 163 5.14 -13.59 6.67
C GLU A 163 3.62 -13.42 6.74
N LEU A 164 2.94 -13.56 5.62
CA LEU A 164 1.47 -13.59 5.52
C LEU A 164 0.89 -14.98 5.79
N LYS A 165 1.72 -16.00 6.13
CA LYS A 165 1.20 -17.30 6.55
C LYS A 165 0.58 -17.21 7.94
N ALA A 166 -0.61 -17.78 8.09
CA ALA A 166 -1.42 -17.76 9.33
C ALA A 166 -0.65 -18.24 10.59
N GLU A 167 0.37 -19.06 10.44
CA GLU A 167 1.23 -19.56 11.53
C GLU A 167 2.03 -18.46 12.26
N ASN A 168 2.11 -17.29 11.67
CA ASN A 168 2.81 -16.13 12.22
C ASN A 168 1.89 -15.11 12.89
N TRP A 169 0.59 -15.41 13.03
CA TRP A 169 -0.44 -14.47 13.49
C TRP A 169 -0.92 -14.73 14.93
N LEU A 170 -0.29 -15.71 15.64
CA LEU A 170 -0.59 -16.05 17.04
C LEU A 170 0.46 -15.53 18.01
#